data_186c2496c50aeab302cf2b3f73be3308
#
_entry.id   186c2496c50aeab302cf2b3f73be3308
#
_cell.length_a   1.000
_cell.length_b   1.000
_cell.length_c   1.000
_cell.angle_alpha   90.00
_cell.angle_beta   90.00
_cell.angle_gamma   90.00
#
_symmetry.space_group_name_H-M   'P 1'
#
loop_
_entity.id
_entity.type
_entity.pdbx_description
1 polymer ?
#
loop_
_entity_poly.entity_id
_entity_poly.type
_entity_poly.pdbx_seq_one_letter_code
_entity_poly.pdbx_strand_id
1 'polypeptide(L)'
;MKPIFLLSSAVISVVLWCQAGLAQVSKQANPIYRELAERGVMTTGEVELVYGVPSVQVRVPDGETIQSFVHSIPSLRRISHIAIDRIAVMNKTHYLLVMNGTGNMSTDRNQIYIPLDYSLEPKILPEIWPKAARHEKFILINRRQQFLGLYEWGNLKHTFPISSGSSKTTPIRDFVVYYMDEYHNSTLFDGAPMDLALNIGGNYFIHEGILPGYPASHGCIRIFPLHARFLFYKWAKPGIPGQIID
;
A
#
# COMPACT_ATOMS: atom_id res chain seq x y z
N MET A 1 -33.52 -12.92 -39.99
CA MET A 1 -33.03 -13.87 -38.99
C MET A 1 -31.50 -13.82 -38.99
N LYS A 2 -30.88 -13.32 -37.93
CA LYS A 2 -29.41 -13.31 -37.78
C LYS A 2 -29.04 -14.47 -36.86
N PRO A 3 -27.99 -15.24 -37.13
CA PRO A 3 -27.58 -16.33 -36.25
C PRO A 3 -26.90 -15.77 -34.99
N ILE A 4 -27.38 -16.19 -33.83
CA ILE A 4 -26.74 -15.96 -32.54
C ILE A 4 -25.63 -16.99 -32.41
N PHE A 5 -24.37 -16.54 -32.42
CA PHE A 5 -23.22 -17.37 -32.06
C PHE A 5 -23.20 -17.60 -30.55
N LEU A 6 -23.63 -18.78 -30.12
CA LEU A 6 -23.38 -19.30 -28.78
C LEU A 6 -21.90 -19.69 -28.69
N LEU A 7 -21.11 -18.84 -28.04
CA LEU A 7 -19.77 -19.22 -27.61
C LEU A 7 -19.88 -20.29 -26.55
N SER A 8 -19.37 -21.49 -26.88
CA SER A 8 -19.52 -22.69 -26.10
C SER A 8 -18.85 -22.57 -24.72
N SER A 9 -19.54 -23.00 -23.68
CA SER A 9 -19.07 -23.12 -22.29
C SER A 9 -17.73 -23.87 -22.12
N ALA A 10 -17.28 -24.61 -23.12
CA ALA A 10 -16.02 -25.32 -23.15
C ALA A 10 -14.78 -24.42 -23.18
N VAL A 11 -14.84 -23.23 -23.80
CA VAL A 11 -13.70 -22.32 -23.89
C VAL A 11 -13.43 -21.65 -22.54
N ILE A 12 -14.49 -21.32 -21.79
CA ILE A 12 -14.37 -20.68 -20.47
C ILE A 12 -13.80 -21.69 -19.45
N SER A 13 -14.20 -22.96 -19.53
CA SER A 13 -13.67 -24.01 -18.64
C SER A 13 -12.19 -24.29 -18.88
N VAL A 14 -11.73 -24.29 -20.13
CA VAL A 14 -10.29 -24.54 -20.46
C VAL A 14 -9.39 -23.40 -19.96
N VAL A 15 -9.84 -22.14 -20.05
CA VAL A 15 -9.06 -20.99 -19.56
C VAL A 15 -8.96 -21.01 -18.03
N LEU A 16 -10.04 -21.33 -17.31
CA LEU A 16 -10.04 -21.49 -15.86
C LEU A 16 -9.16 -22.67 -15.39
N TRP A 17 -9.16 -23.78 -16.11
CA TRP A 17 -8.30 -24.95 -15.81
C TRP A 17 -6.81 -24.66 -16.10
N CYS A 18 -6.50 -23.92 -17.17
CA CYS A 18 -5.12 -23.48 -17.43
C CYS A 18 -4.60 -22.52 -16.35
N GLN A 19 -5.41 -21.58 -15.88
CA GLN A 19 -5.01 -20.67 -14.82
C GLN A 19 -4.84 -21.39 -13.46
N ALA A 20 -5.72 -22.33 -13.13
CA ALA A 20 -5.58 -23.14 -11.92
C ALA A 20 -4.36 -24.08 -11.99
N GLY A 21 -4.10 -24.69 -13.14
CA GLY A 21 -2.93 -25.55 -13.35
C GLY A 21 -1.60 -24.81 -13.30
N LEU A 22 -1.50 -23.62 -13.89
CA LEU A 22 -0.32 -22.77 -13.82
C LEU A 22 -0.07 -22.23 -12.40
N ALA A 23 -1.12 -21.88 -11.67
CA ALA A 23 -1.01 -21.50 -10.27
C ALA A 23 -0.51 -22.63 -9.37
N GLN A 24 -0.91 -23.86 -9.64
CA GLN A 24 -0.53 -25.02 -8.82
C GLN A 24 0.92 -25.49 -9.07
N VAL A 25 1.38 -25.45 -10.32
CA VAL A 25 2.79 -25.73 -10.65
C VAL A 25 3.73 -24.65 -10.10
N SER A 26 3.29 -23.38 -10.02
CA SER A 26 4.10 -22.29 -9.50
C SER A 26 4.28 -22.34 -7.97
N LYS A 27 3.28 -22.82 -7.21
CA LYS A 27 3.33 -22.91 -5.74
C LYS A 27 4.50 -23.79 -5.27
N GLN A 28 4.59 -25.04 -5.75
CA GLN A 28 5.60 -26.01 -5.31
C GLN A 28 7.03 -25.67 -5.79
N ALA A 29 7.16 -24.98 -6.92
CA ALA A 29 8.45 -24.54 -7.44
C ALA A 29 8.98 -23.26 -6.76
N ASN A 30 8.13 -22.45 -6.17
CA ASN A 30 8.50 -21.18 -5.57
C ASN A 30 9.21 -21.41 -4.21
N PRO A 31 10.49 -20.97 -4.04
CA PRO A 31 11.24 -21.21 -2.82
C PRO A 31 10.64 -20.46 -1.61
N ILE A 32 10.12 -19.24 -1.81
CA ILE A 32 9.49 -18.47 -0.74
C ILE A 32 8.24 -19.20 -0.24
N TYR A 33 7.39 -19.69 -1.15
CA TYR A 33 6.19 -20.43 -0.78
C TYR A 33 6.53 -21.67 0.06
N ARG A 34 7.53 -22.47 -0.36
CA ARG A 34 7.93 -23.67 0.37
C ARG A 34 8.46 -23.36 1.77
N GLU A 35 9.35 -22.37 1.90
CA GLU A 35 9.90 -21.97 3.20
C GLU A 35 8.83 -21.45 4.17
N LEU A 36 7.83 -20.72 3.66
CA LEU A 36 6.68 -20.28 4.46
C LEU A 36 5.77 -21.46 4.87
N ALA A 37 5.57 -22.43 3.96
CA ALA A 37 4.81 -23.66 4.26
C ALA A 37 5.50 -24.52 5.32
N GLU A 38 6.81 -24.74 5.19
CA GLU A 38 7.62 -25.51 6.13
C GLU A 38 7.62 -24.88 7.55
N ARG A 39 7.54 -23.55 7.63
CA ARG A 39 7.42 -22.84 8.92
C ARG A 39 6.01 -22.90 9.52
N GLY A 40 5.01 -23.34 8.77
CA GLY A 40 3.62 -23.38 9.23
C GLY A 40 3.01 -22.01 9.52
N VAL A 41 3.52 -20.93 8.88
CA VAL A 41 3.06 -19.54 9.11
C VAL A 41 1.97 -19.11 8.14
N MET A 42 1.69 -19.87 7.07
CA MET A 42 0.62 -19.55 6.12
C MET A 42 -0.76 -19.73 6.75
N THR A 43 -1.66 -18.77 6.52
CA THR A 43 -3.03 -18.81 7.06
C THR A 43 -3.92 -19.79 6.29
N THR A 44 -3.91 -19.73 4.97
CA THR A 44 -4.74 -20.59 4.09
C THR A 44 -3.91 -21.44 3.13
N GLY A 45 -2.68 -21.04 2.82
CA GLY A 45 -1.87 -21.61 1.75
C GLY A 45 -2.38 -21.30 0.33
N GLU A 46 -3.42 -20.47 0.20
CA GLU A 46 -3.91 -20.02 -1.09
C GLU A 46 -3.04 -18.87 -1.63
N VAL A 47 -2.84 -18.86 -2.95
CA VAL A 47 -2.18 -17.76 -3.65
C VAL A 47 -3.23 -16.82 -4.19
N GLU A 48 -3.13 -15.56 -3.78
CA GLU A 48 -4.03 -14.49 -4.18
C GLU A 48 -3.27 -13.43 -4.99
N LEU A 49 -3.96 -12.75 -5.91
CA LEU A 49 -3.39 -11.60 -6.61
C LEU A 49 -3.62 -10.34 -5.79
N VAL A 50 -2.59 -9.89 -5.09
CA VAL A 50 -2.61 -8.63 -4.32
C VAL A 50 -1.94 -7.56 -5.15
N TYR A 51 -2.71 -6.56 -5.59
CA TYR A 51 -2.24 -5.53 -6.53
C TYR A 51 -1.59 -6.10 -7.81
N GLY A 52 -2.09 -7.25 -8.29
CA GLY A 52 -1.58 -7.94 -9.46
C GLY A 52 -0.32 -8.79 -9.21
N VAL A 53 0.16 -8.89 -7.97
CA VAL A 53 1.31 -9.71 -7.60
C VAL A 53 0.82 -10.98 -6.88
N PRO A 54 1.21 -12.19 -7.36
CA PRO A 54 0.94 -13.43 -6.64
C PRO A 54 1.49 -13.37 -5.22
N SER A 55 0.64 -13.54 -4.23
CA SER A 55 0.99 -13.38 -2.82
C SER A 55 0.31 -14.45 -1.98
N VAL A 56 0.87 -14.77 -0.83
CA VAL A 56 0.27 -15.61 0.18
C VAL A 56 0.07 -14.83 1.47
N GLN A 57 -1.02 -15.13 2.17
CA GLN A 57 -1.25 -14.56 3.48
C GLN A 57 -0.52 -15.40 4.54
N VAL A 58 0.22 -14.73 5.39
CA VAL A 58 0.96 -15.34 6.49
C VAL A 58 0.61 -14.68 7.82
N ARG A 59 0.76 -15.44 8.90
CA ARG A 59 0.75 -14.92 10.26
C ARG A 59 2.20 -14.73 10.72
N VAL A 60 2.58 -13.49 10.93
CA VAL A 60 3.88 -13.16 11.54
C VAL A 60 3.81 -13.48 13.03
N PRO A 61 4.80 -14.16 13.62
CA PRO A 61 4.85 -14.45 15.04
C PRO A 61 4.73 -13.19 15.91
N ASP A 62 4.10 -13.30 17.07
CA ASP A 62 3.94 -12.19 18.02
C ASP A 62 5.31 -11.64 18.44
N GLY A 63 5.42 -10.31 18.44
CA GLY A 63 6.66 -9.62 18.81
C GLY A 63 7.69 -9.48 17.69
N GLU A 64 7.46 -10.10 16.53
CA GLU A 64 8.33 -9.89 15.36
C GLU A 64 7.93 -8.62 14.58
N THR A 65 8.93 -8.02 13.91
CA THR A 65 8.73 -6.99 12.90
C THR A 65 8.73 -7.61 11.50
N ILE A 66 8.23 -6.89 10.50
CA ILE A 66 8.39 -7.34 9.10
C ILE A 66 9.87 -7.56 8.78
N GLN A 67 10.75 -6.68 9.27
CA GLN A 67 12.18 -6.80 9.04
C GLN A 67 12.76 -8.08 9.65
N SER A 68 12.46 -8.39 10.91
CA SER A 68 12.96 -9.62 11.55
C SER A 68 12.40 -10.87 10.88
N PHE A 69 11.11 -10.85 10.53
CA PHE A 69 10.44 -11.94 9.83
C PHE A 69 11.08 -12.21 8.45
N VAL A 70 11.31 -11.17 7.64
CA VAL A 70 11.98 -11.30 6.34
C VAL A 70 13.38 -11.89 6.48
N HIS A 71 14.15 -11.44 7.48
CA HIS A 71 15.49 -11.98 7.71
C HIS A 71 15.49 -13.44 8.19
N SER A 72 14.39 -13.91 8.76
CA SER A 72 14.23 -15.30 9.21
C SER A 72 13.89 -16.29 8.08
N ILE A 73 13.48 -15.79 6.91
CA ILE A 73 13.13 -16.60 5.72
C ILE A 73 14.32 -16.54 4.73
N PRO A 74 15.02 -17.64 4.45
CA PRO A 74 16.26 -17.63 3.65
C PRO A 74 16.10 -16.97 2.28
N SER A 75 15.05 -17.28 1.54
CA SER A 75 14.80 -16.72 0.21
C SER A 75 14.51 -15.21 0.27
N LEU A 76 13.75 -14.74 1.26
CA LEU A 76 13.45 -13.32 1.46
C LEU A 76 14.69 -12.56 1.96
N ARG A 77 15.49 -13.17 2.84
CA ARG A 77 16.73 -12.57 3.34
C ARG A 77 17.71 -12.23 2.22
N ARG A 78 17.82 -13.06 1.19
CA ARG A 78 18.69 -12.81 0.03
C ARG A 78 18.32 -11.54 -0.73
N ILE A 79 17.04 -11.15 -0.71
CA ILE A 79 16.50 -9.97 -1.39
C ILE A 79 15.91 -8.98 -0.37
N SER A 80 16.40 -8.98 0.86
CA SER A 80 15.81 -8.21 1.97
C SER A 80 15.71 -6.72 1.69
N HIS A 81 16.65 -6.15 0.93
CA HIS A 81 16.66 -4.74 0.52
C HIS A 81 15.47 -4.34 -0.38
N ILE A 82 14.83 -5.33 -1.03
CA ILE A 82 13.59 -5.12 -1.80
C ILE A 82 12.40 -5.66 -1.01
N ALA A 83 12.55 -6.85 -0.41
CA ALA A 83 11.44 -7.57 0.21
C ALA A 83 10.83 -6.80 1.38
N ILE A 84 11.64 -6.22 2.25
CA ILE A 84 11.18 -5.49 3.42
C ILE A 84 10.28 -4.32 3.01
N ASP A 85 10.75 -3.48 2.09
CA ASP A 85 9.99 -2.32 1.62
C ASP A 85 8.72 -2.75 0.86
N ARG A 86 8.86 -3.72 -0.06
CA ARG A 86 7.72 -4.23 -0.86
C ARG A 86 6.61 -4.81 0.03
N ILE A 87 6.97 -5.63 1.02
CA ILE A 87 6.02 -6.22 1.97
C ILE A 87 5.36 -5.10 2.80
N ALA A 88 6.15 -4.16 3.34
CA ALA A 88 5.62 -3.05 4.11
C ALA A 88 4.63 -2.19 3.31
N VAL A 89 4.98 -1.83 2.08
CA VAL A 89 4.13 -1.05 1.17
C VAL A 89 2.84 -1.80 0.86
N MET A 90 2.91 -3.05 0.43
CA MET A 90 1.71 -3.84 0.06
C MET A 90 0.76 -4.05 1.25
N ASN A 91 1.30 -4.12 2.47
CA ASN A 91 0.52 -4.24 3.70
C ASN A 91 0.22 -2.89 4.39
N LYS A 92 0.62 -1.76 3.81
CA LYS A 92 0.35 -0.39 4.30
C LYS A 92 0.88 -0.15 5.71
N THR A 93 1.96 -0.79 6.09
CA THR A 93 2.49 -0.75 7.45
C THR A 93 3.98 -0.44 7.46
N HIS A 94 4.52 -0.07 8.61
CA HIS A 94 5.95 0.18 8.77
C HIS A 94 6.71 -1.13 9.00
N TYR A 95 7.86 -1.31 8.36
CA TYR A 95 8.67 -2.53 8.45
C TYR A 95 9.28 -2.79 9.85
N LEU A 96 9.39 -1.75 10.68
CA LEU A 96 9.85 -1.86 12.07
C LEU A 96 8.69 -2.01 13.08
N LEU A 97 7.42 -1.99 12.62
CA LEU A 97 6.30 -2.16 13.55
C LEU A 97 6.31 -3.58 14.11
N VAL A 98 6.27 -3.67 15.45
CA VAL A 98 6.11 -4.96 16.14
C VAL A 98 4.69 -5.46 15.94
N MET A 99 4.56 -6.65 15.38
CA MET A 99 3.27 -7.29 15.15
C MET A 99 2.79 -7.95 16.44
N ASN A 100 1.65 -7.49 16.96
CA ASN A 100 1.02 -8.02 18.18
C ASN A 100 -0.40 -8.44 17.87
N GLY A 101 -0.76 -9.70 18.15
CA GLY A 101 -2.09 -10.28 17.90
C GLY A 101 -3.22 -9.74 18.78
N THR A 102 -2.93 -8.86 19.74
CA THR A 102 -3.89 -8.35 20.73
C THR A 102 -4.66 -7.09 20.32
N GLY A 103 -4.74 -6.79 19.04
CA GLY A 103 -5.46 -5.61 18.55
C GLY A 103 -6.96 -5.84 18.47
N ASN A 104 -7.73 -5.08 19.22
CA ASN A 104 -9.21 -5.06 19.29
C ASN A 104 -9.89 -4.54 18.01
N MET A 105 -9.40 -4.87 16.83
CA MET A 105 -9.93 -4.44 15.54
C MET A 105 -10.02 -5.65 14.60
N SER A 106 -11.02 -5.65 13.74
CA SER A 106 -11.45 -6.70 12.81
C SER A 106 -10.40 -7.20 11.79
N THR A 107 -9.17 -6.77 11.87
CA THR A 107 -8.03 -7.28 11.12
C THR A 107 -6.99 -7.78 12.11
N ASP A 108 -6.70 -9.05 12.04
CA ASP A 108 -5.59 -9.66 12.77
C ASP A 108 -4.28 -8.99 12.30
N ARG A 109 -3.70 -8.15 13.15
CA ARG A 109 -2.55 -7.30 12.81
C ARG A 109 -1.30 -8.09 12.43
N ASN A 110 -1.26 -9.36 12.78
CA ASN A 110 -0.15 -10.25 12.45
C ASN A 110 -0.30 -10.87 11.08
N GLN A 111 -1.44 -10.69 10.40
CA GLN A 111 -1.64 -11.24 9.07
C GLN A 111 -1.19 -10.25 8.01
N ILE A 112 -0.23 -10.66 7.20
CA ILE A 112 0.32 -9.88 6.10
C ILE A 112 0.40 -10.71 4.82
N TYR A 113 0.36 -10.04 3.69
CA TYR A 113 0.63 -10.66 2.40
C TYR A 113 2.12 -10.62 2.08
N ILE A 114 2.66 -11.77 1.71
CA ILE A 114 4.05 -11.92 1.23
C ILE A 114 4.01 -12.17 -0.27
N PRO A 115 4.62 -11.28 -1.09
CA PRO A 115 4.79 -11.52 -2.52
C PRO A 115 5.59 -12.78 -2.80
N LEU A 116 5.19 -13.53 -3.81
CA LEU A 116 5.92 -14.70 -4.30
C LEU A 116 6.79 -14.39 -5.52
N ASP A 117 6.57 -13.25 -6.15
CA ASP A 117 7.32 -12.78 -7.32
C ASP A 117 7.71 -11.30 -7.14
N TYR A 118 8.99 -11.06 -6.91
CA TYR A 118 9.57 -9.73 -6.72
C TYR A 118 10.02 -9.08 -8.04
N SER A 119 9.89 -9.74 -9.18
CA SER A 119 10.08 -9.14 -10.50
C SER A 119 8.86 -8.31 -10.95
N LEU A 120 7.69 -8.58 -10.35
CA LEU A 120 6.45 -7.86 -10.63
C LEU A 120 6.32 -6.63 -9.72
N GLU A 121 5.95 -5.49 -10.32
CA GLU A 121 5.61 -4.28 -9.57
C GLU A 121 4.12 -4.27 -9.17
N PRO A 122 3.78 -3.95 -7.91
CA PRO A 122 2.38 -3.85 -7.49
C PRO A 122 1.65 -2.72 -8.20
N LYS A 123 0.53 -3.04 -8.87
CA LYS A 123 -0.35 -2.06 -9.53
C LYS A 123 -1.37 -1.51 -8.55
N ILE A 124 -0.94 -0.60 -7.69
CA ILE A 124 -1.74 -0.07 -6.58
C ILE A 124 -2.63 1.09 -7.03
N LEU A 125 -2.06 2.02 -7.78
CA LEU A 125 -2.75 3.18 -8.31
C LEU A 125 -2.66 3.17 -9.84
N PRO A 126 -3.56 3.86 -10.55
CA PRO A 126 -3.50 3.97 -12.01
C PRO A 126 -2.15 4.53 -12.48
N GLU A 127 -1.53 3.91 -13.47
CA GLU A 127 -0.28 4.40 -14.08
C GLU A 127 -0.45 5.79 -14.71
N ILE A 128 -1.66 6.06 -15.21
CA ILE A 128 -2.04 7.34 -15.81
C ILE A 128 -3.24 7.92 -15.06
N TRP A 129 -3.13 9.18 -14.62
CA TRP A 129 -4.24 9.93 -14.05
C TRP A 129 -4.58 11.11 -14.95
N PRO A 130 -5.70 11.09 -15.71
CA PRO A 130 -6.00 12.10 -16.73
C PRO A 130 -6.05 13.54 -16.18
N LYS A 131 -6.56 13.72 -14.95
CA LYS A 131 -6.63 15.04 -14.32
C LYS A 131 -5.23 15.62 -14.05
N ALA A 132 -4.26 14.78 -13.74
CA ALA A 132 -2.88 15.17 -13.50
C ALA A 132 -2.11 15.56 -14.79
N ALA A 133 -2.60 15.17 -15.97
CA ALA A 133 -1.91 15.40 -17.24
C ALA A 133 -1.68 16.90 -17.58
N ARG A 134 -2.47 17.79 -16.95
CA ARG A 134 -2.36 19.26 -17.15
C ARG A 134 -1.39 19.93 -16.16
N HIS A 135 -0.77 19.16 -15.29
CA HIS A 135 0.08 19.65 -14.21
C HIS A 135 1.45 18.98 -14.26
N GLU A 136 2.50 19.77 -14.05
CA GLU A 136 3.86 19.24 -13.90
C GLU A 136 3.91 18.21 -12.77
N LYS A 137 3.29 18.54 -11.63
CA LYS A 137 3.18 17.68 -10.47
C LYS A 137 1.76 17.65 -9.95
N PHE A 138 1.32 16.48 -9.49
CA PHE A 138 -0.03 16.29 -8.96
C PHE A 138 -0.02 15.20 -7.88
N ILE A 139 -0.77 15.39 -6.81
CA ILE A 139 -0.91 14.43 -5.72
C ILE A 139 -2.30 13.79 -5.78
N LEU A 140 -2.36 12.46 -5.94
CA LEU A 140 -3.59 11.69 -5.80
C LEU A 140 -3.59 10.97 -4.47
N ILE A 141 -4.66 11.12 -3.68
CA ILE A 141 -4.87 10.39 -2.44
C ILE A 141 -6.10 9.49 -2.62
N ASN A 142 -5.90 8.18 -2.59
CA ASN A 142 -6.98 7.20 -2.54
C ASN A 142 -7.16 6.74 -1.09
N ARG A 143 -8.18 7.29 -0.39
CA ARG A 143 -8.41 6.99 1.01
C ARG A 143 -9.02 5.60 1.24
N ARG A 144 -9.69 5.00 0.23
CA ARG A 144 -10.20 3.63 0.32
C ARG A 144 -9.06 2.62 0.24
N GLN A 145 -8.15 2.82 -0.69
CA GLN A 145 -6.98 1.95 -0.85
C GLN A 145 -5.88 2.26 0.16
N GLN A 146 -5.90 3.44 0.82
CA GLN A 146 -4.87 3.92 1.73
C GLN A 146 -3.51 4.09 1.05
N PHE A 147 -3.52 4.76 -0.11
CA PHE A 147 -2.31 5.13 -0.86
C PHE A 147 -2.36 6.55 -1.38
N LEU A 148 -1.17 7.14 -1.48
CA LEU A 148 -0.89 8.41 -2.11
C LEU A 148 -0.01 8.18 -3.33
N GLY A 149 -0.41 8.73 -4.48
CA GLY A 149 0.35 8.71 -5.73
C GLY A 149 0.91 10.08 -6.07
N LEU A 150 2.17 10.12 -6.48
CA LEU A 150 2.82 11.30 -7.02
C LEU A 150 2.89 11.16 -8.54
N TYR A 151 2.27 12.10 -9.24
CA TYR A 151 2.19 12.11 -10.70
C TYR A 151 2.97 13.29 -11.28
N GLU A 152 3.62 13.05 -12.39
CA GLU A 152 4.24 14.09 -13.22
C GLU A 152 3.68 13.99 -14.63
N TRP A 153 3.07 15.10 -15.12
CA TRP A 153 2.40 15.15 -16.42
C TRP A 153 1.43 13.99 -16.65
N GLY A 154 0.68 13.63 -15.61
CA GLY A 154 -0.31 12.54 -15.66
C GLY A 154 0.23 11.13 -15.42
N ASN A 155 1.55 10.94 -15.39
CA ASN A 155 2.18 9.63 -15.19
C ASN A 155 2.56 9.41 -13.73
N LEU A 156 2.22 8.24 -13.18
CA LEU A 156 2.59 7.84 -11.83
C LEU A 156 4.11 7.69 -11.71
N LYS A 157 4.71 8.34 -10.70
CA LYS A 157 6.13 8.27 -10.39
C LYS A 157 6.40 7.53 -9.09
N HIS A 158 5.59 7.79 -8.06
CA HIS A 158 5.76 7.17 -6.75
C HIS A 158 4.41 6.80 -6.16
N THR A 159 4.39 5.73 -5.38
CA THR A 159 3.22 5.29 -4.61
C THR A 159 3.64 5.10 -3.16
N PHE A 160 2.97 5.80 -2.25
CA PHE A 160 3.25 5.72 -0.82
C PHE A 160 2.03 5.22 -0.05
N PRO A 161 2.18 4.26 0.86
CA PRO A 161 1.12 3.91 1.78
C PRO A 161 0.82 5.09 2.72
N ILE A 162 -0.44 5.20 3.12
CA ILE A 162 -0.91 6.27 4.00
C ILE A 162 -1.76 5.72 5.15
N SER A 163 -2.03 6.56 6.14
CA SER A 163 -3.12 6.38 7.07
C SER A 163 -3.96 7.66 7.11
N SER A 164 -5.13 7.62 6.49
CA SER A 164 -6.07 8.73 6.43
C SER A 164 -6.96 8.80 7.68
N GLY A 165 -7.91 9.72 7.71
CA GLY A 165 -8.86 9.88 8.80
C GLY A 165 -9.74 8.66 9.03
N SER A 166 -9.85 8.23 10.28
CA SER A 166 -10.81 7.22 10.71
C SER A 166 -12.24 7.69 10.43
N SER A 167 -13.18 6.75 10.26
CA SER A 167 -14.59 7.07 10.02
C SER A 167 -14.81 8.06 8.86
N LYS A 168 -13.93 8.02 7.85
CA LYS A 168 -14.00 8.88 6.66
C LYS A 168 -13.88 10.38 6.94
N THR A 169 -13.22 10.79 8.01
CA THR A 169 -13.04 12.20 8.38
C THR A 169 -12.13 12.98 7.41
N THR A 170 -11.33 12.31 6.59
CA THR A 170 -10.64 12.94 5.44
C THR A 170 -11.65 13.17 4.32
N PRO A 171 -11.94 14.42 3.89
CA PRO A 171 -12.97 14.69 2.88
C PRO A 171 -12.51 14.32 1.47
N ILE A 172 -13.44 13.85 0.62
CA ILE A 172 -13.20 13.72 -0.83
C ILE A 172 -13.28 15.11 -1.43
N ARG A 173 -12.21 15.58 -2.04
CA ARG A 173 -12.14 16.91 -2.67
C ARG A 173 -10.90 17.07 -3.52
N ASP A 174 -10.89 18.11 -4.34
CA ASP A 174 -9.68 18.69 -4.89
C ASP A 174 -9.01 19.58 -3.83
N PHE A 175 -7.70 19.71 -3.92
CA PHE A 175 -6.91 20.57 -3.06
C PHE A 175 -5.70 21.16 -3.76
N VAL A 176 -5.07 22.11 -3.10
CA VAL A 176 -3.74 22.62 -3.45
C VAL A 176 -2.89 22.58 -2.19
N VAL A 177 -1.61 22.34 -2.32
CA VAL A 177 -0.65 22.54 -1.22
C VAL A 177 -0.51 24.05 -0.98
N TYR A 178 -1.02 24.55 0.13
CA TYR A 178 -1.01 25.98 0.43
C TYR A 178 0.34 26.44 0.98
N TYR A 179 0.86 25.71 1.95
CA TYR A 179 2.16 25.96 2.55
C TYR A 179 2.76 24.68 3.09
N MET A 180 4.02 24.73 3.46
CA MET A 180 4.78 23.63 4.04
C MET A 180 5.43 24.10 5.35
N ASP A 181 5.43 23.24 6.36
CA ASP A 181 5.96 23.53 7.68
C ASP A 181 6.73 22.31 8.19
N GLU A 182 8.02 22.52 8.48
CA GLU A 182 8.91 21.41 8.85
C GLU A 182 8.60 20.87 10.25
N TYR A 183 8.22 21.77 11.19
CA TYR A 183 7.96 21.43 12.60
C TYR A 183 6.57 21.92 13.01
N HIS A 184 5.55 21.33 12.41
CA HIS A 184 4.18 21.72 12.67
C HIS A 184 3.60 21.03 13.89
N ASN A 185 2.92 21.78 14.75
CA ASN A 185 2.14 21.25 15.87
C ASN A 185 0.65 21.49 15.65
N SER A 186 -0.16 20.47 15.94
CA SER A 186 -1.60 20.58 15.81
C SER A 186 -2.18 21.64 16.74
N THR A 187 -2.98 22.53 16.19
CA THR A 187 -3.76 23.49 17.00
C THR A 187 -5.05 22.91 17.57
N LEU A 188 -5.48 21.74 17.09
CA LEU A 188 -6.75 21.09 17.46
C LEU A 188 -6.59 19.89 18.38
N PHE A 189 -5.37 19.30 18.47
CA PHE A 189 -5.10 18.05 19.16
C PHE A 189 -3.89 18.19 20.10
N ASP A 190 -4.04 19.01 21.13
CA ASP A 190 -3.08 19.18 22.25
C ASP A 190 -1.61 19.34 21.83
N GLY A 191 -1.37 20.07 20.73
CA GLY A 191 -0.01 20.28 20.23
C GLY A 191 0.65 19.03 19.65
N ALA A 192 -0.12 18.01 19.24
CA ALA A 192 0.44 16.79 18.66
C ALA A 192 1.37 17.11 17.47
N PRO A 193 2.60 16.56 17.43
CA PRO A 193 3.54 16.85 16.36
C PRO A 193 3.05 16.29 15.02
N MET A 194 3.18 17.10 13.98
CA MET A 194 2.86 16.78 12.60
C MET A 194 4.03 17.25 11.71
N ASP A 195 5.22 16.71 11.95
CA ASP A 195 6.43 17.15 11.25
C ASP A 195 6.36 16.90 9.75
N LEU A 196 7.10 17.68 8.98
CA LEU A 196 7.15 17.66 7.52
C LEU A 196 5.75 17.84 6.88
N ALA A 197 4.99 18.77 7.44
CA ALA A 197 3.60 19.01 7.11
C ALA A 197 3.42 19.77 5.79
N LEU A 198 2.56 19.28 4.93
CA LEU A 198 2.02 19.96 3.77
C LEU A 198 0.57 20.31 4.07
N ASN A 199 0.23 21.58 4.20
CA ASN A 199 -1.15 22.01 4.33
C ASN A 199 -1.90 21.83 3.01
N ILE A 200 -3.00 21.09 3.03
CA ILE A 200 -3.85 20.84 1.85
C ILE A 200 -5.21 21.50 1.96
N GLY A 201 -5.34 22.50 2.81
CA GLY A 201 -6.50 23.35 2.99
C GLY A 201 -7.25 23.10 4.30
N GLY A 202 -7.55 24.18 5.00
CA GLY A 202 -8.10 24.14 6.36
C GLY A 202 -7.13 23.46 7.33
N ASN A 203 -7.66 22.60 8.18
CA ASN A 203 -6.87 21.87 9.19
C ASN A 203 -6.44 20.48 8.70
N TYR A 204 -6.32 20.29 7.39
CA TYR A 204 -5.88 19.02 6.80
C TYR A 204 -4.44 19.12 6.30
N PHE A 205 -3.65 18.13 6.66
CA PHE A 205 -2.23 18.06 6.30
C PHE A 205 -1.87 16.68 5.80
N ILE A 206 -0.84 16.64 4.93
CA ILE A 206 -0.04 15.43 4.70
C ILE A 206 1.21 15.60 5.55
N HIS A 207 1.49 14.67 6.46
CA HIS A 207 2.61 14.79 7.40
C HIS A 207 3.20 13.41 7.77
N GLU A 208 4.38 13.41 8.39
CA GLU A 208 4.93 12.16 8.87
C GLU A 208 4.09 11.56 10.00
N GLY A 209 4.06 10.23 10.08
CA GLY A 209 3.35 9.57 11.15
C GLY A 209 3.37 8.06 11.05
N ILE A 210 2.81 7.43 12.08
CA ILE A 210 2.69 5.98 12.17
C ILE A 210 1.55 5.51 11.26
N LEU A 211 1.82 4.47 10.48
CA LEU A 211 0.86 3.78 9.63
C LEU A 211 0.51 2.41 10.24
N PRO A 212 -0.68 2.24 10.79
CA PRO A 212 -1.10 0.96 11.37
C PRO A 212 -1.67 -0.02 10.35
N GLY A 213 -1.71 0.33 9.07
CA GLY A 213 -2.30 -0.46 7.98
C GLY A 213 -3.76 -0.13 7.66
N TYR A 214 -4.36 0.79 8.38
CA TYR A 214 -5.76 1.23 8.22
C TYR A 214 -5.91 2.74 8.51
N PRO A 215 -7.07 3.36 8.18
CA PRO A 215 -7.36 4.74 8.54
C PRO A 215 -7.39 4.92 10.06
N ALA A 216 -6.50 5.77 10.61
CA ALA A 216 -6.35 5.95 12.07
C ALA A 216 -6.10 7.40 12.49
N SER A 217 -6.09 8.37 11.57
CA SER A 217 -5.94 9.78 11.92
C SER A 217 -7.29 10.43 12.26
N HIS A 218 -7.25 11.68 12.73
CA HIS A 218 -8.45 12.50 12.92
C HIS A 218 -8.90 13.21 11.63
N GLY A 219 -8.18 13.04 10.51
CA GLY A 219 -8.51 13.66 9.22
C GLY A 219 -7.31 13.95 8.34
N CYS A 220 -6.13 14.15 8.91
CA CYS A 220 -4.88 14.31 8.18
C CYS A 220 -4.47 13.02 7.47
N ILE A 221 -3.49 13.13 6.59
CA ILE A 221 -2.89 12.03 5.83
C ILE A 221 -1.51 11.77 6.42
N ARG A 222 -1.36 10.67 7.15
CA ARG A 222 -0.05 10.24 7.65
C ARG A 222 0.69 9.46 6.58
N ILE A 223 1.99 9.71 6.44
CA ILE A 223 2.92 8.94 5.60
C ILE A 223 4.16 8.57 6.40
N PHE A 224 4.92 7.54 5.95
CA PHE A 224 6.15 7.16 6.63
C PHE A 224 7.18 8.28 6.67
N PRO A 225 8.01 8.38 7.72
CA PRO A 225 9.05 9.40 7.85
C PRO A 225 9.96 9.53 6.61
N LEU A 226 10.40 8.41 6.02
CA LEU A 226 11.22 8.45 4.80
C LEU A 226 10.47 9.01 3.60
N HIS A 227 9.19 8.64 3.43
CA HIS A 227 8.34 9.17 2.37
C HIS A 227 7.99 10.65 2.61
N ALA A 228 7.76 11.04 3.87
CA ALA A 228 7.55 12.44 4.24
C ALA A 228 8.76 13.31 3.91
N ARG A 229 9.98 12.84 4.25
CA ARG A 229 11.23 13.53 3.91
C ARG A 229 11.41 13.68 2.40
N PHE A 230 11.16 12.62 1.63
CA PHE A 230 11.22 12.69 0.17
C PHE A 230 10.18 13.68 -0.36
N LEU A 231 8.92 13.56 0.07
CA LEU A 231 7.85 14.43 -0.37
C LEU A 231 8.16 15.90 -0.04
N PHE A 232 8.56 16.19 1.18
CA PHE A 232 8.81 17.55 1.69
C PHE A 232 10.03 18.19 1.02
N TYR A 233 11.20 17.55 1.06
CA TYR A 233 12.46 18.20 0.64
C TYR A 233 12.79 18.03 -0.84
N LYS A 234 12.21 17.02 -1.52
CA LYS A 234 12.62 16.69 -2.89
C LYS A 234 11.52 16.90 -3.91
N TRP A 235 10.26 16.73 -3.53
CA TRP A 235 9.22 16.65 -4.53
C TRP A 235 8.16 17.76 -4.41
N ALA A 236 7.64 18.03 -3.22
CA ALA A 236 6.55 18.99 -3.03
C ALA A 236 7.05 20.45 -3.02
N LYS A 237 6.13 21.34 -3.37
CA LYS A 237 6.22 22.79 -3.20
C LYS A 237 4.81 23.37 -3.05
N PRO A 238 4.63 24.55 -2.44
CA PRO A 238 3.34 25.25 -2.47
C PRO A 238 2.84 25.43 -3.90
N GLY A 239 1.53 25.35 -4.10
CA GLY A 239 0.87 25.47 -5.40
C GLY A 239 0.64 24.14 -6.12
N ILE A 240 1.20 23.01 -5.66
CA ILE A 240 0.93 21.70 -6.29
C ILE A 240 -0.55 21.31 -6.05
N PRO A 241 -1.30 21.03 -7.13
CA PRO A 241 -2.68 20.54 -7.02
C PRO A 241 -2.72 19.07 -6.65
N GLY A 242 -3.85 18.66 -6.09
CA GLY A 242 -4.13 17.27 -5.81
C GLY A 242 -5.62 16.96 -5.71
N GLN A 243 -5.91 15.69 -5.52
CA GLN A 243 -7.26 15.18 -5.38
C GLN A 243 -7.30 14.06 -4.34
N ILE A 244 -8.35 14.08 -3.53
CA ILE A 244 -8.70 12.99 -2.61
C ILE A 244 -9.90 12.26 -3.18
N ILE A 245 -9.78 10.95 -3.35
CA ILE A 245 -10.82 10.04 -3.85
C ILE A 245 -11.03 8.86 -2.89
N ASP A 246 -12.10 8.08 -3.14
CA ASP A 246 -12.35 6.76 -2.56
C ASP A 246 -11.85 5.63 -3.47
#